data_1d506820f0362bfb1e34d6cb6d642721
#
_entry.id   1d506820f0362bfb1e34d6cb6d642721
#
_cell.length_a   1.000
_cell.length_b   1.000
_cell.length_c   1.000
_cell.angle_alpha   90.00
_cell.angle_beta   90.00
_cell.angle_gamma   90.00
#
_symmetry.space_group_name_H-M   'P 1'
#
loop_
_entity.id
_entity.type
_entity.pdbx_description
1 polymer ?
#
loop_
_entity_poly.entity_id
_entity_poly.type
_entity_poly.pdbx_seq_one_letter_code
_entity_poly.pdbx_strand_id
1 'polypeptide(L)'
;MLPVIDARDREAVHREAEALRRWHDGLTEPLKVAMVYGGGSQEDRLYLAHCPPEQRSDTTLRRSLTEIGADFTVLDPCDPGFVRSLPAFDIALPNLHGPYGEDGRLQGLLDYLRIPFCGSGVAASAVCADKLLCKRFMRSVGVPTPDWQVWWPGQKTEWPGRPVMAKPVLGGSSVGMSLVQDVAALVPALEYAWACDPSHVLVEEYVVGLPVTVGVLQLPSGLLVFPPLATEAIGAEFYDAEAKVDTNGRGAVSVTAADLPAAVRTDLIRHALALWNGLGCGGWARIDFVITGTGQPYALEVNTTPGMSAESNFAVGAGLAGLSHADVVRAILHEALTRRPYDVPLPTPALGAAAEVGETAA
;
A
#
# COMPACT_ATOMS: atom_id res chain seq x y z
N MET A 1 -19.85 8.81 4.24
CA MET A 1 -18.66 8.29 4.95
C MET A 1 -19.10 7.09 5.78
N LEU A 2 -18.31 6.02 5.75
CA LEU A 2 -18.53 4.86 6.61
C LEU A 2 -18.28 5.24 8.08
N PRO A 3 -19.01 4.66 9.03
CA PRO A 3 -18.74 4.85 10.46
C PRO A 3 -17.34 4.35 10.84
N VAL A 4 -16.78 4.90 11.90
CA VAL A 4 -15.45 4.50 12.40
C VAL A 4 -15.63 3.56 13.58
N ILE A 5 -14.96 2.42 13.53
CA ILE A 5 -14.92 1.43 14.60
C ILE A 5 -13.69 1.73 15.47
N ASP A 6 -13.90 1.92 16.77
CA ASP A 6 -12.79 2.13 17.71
C ASP A 6 -12.06 0.79 17.95
N ALA A 7 -10.78 0.72 17.58
CA ALA A 7 -9.96 -0.47 17.80
C ALA A 7 -9.80 -0.87 19.29
N ARG A 8 -10.13 0.01 20.22
CA ARG A 8 -10.15 -0.27 21.68
C ARG A 8 -11.43 -0.97 22.11
N ASP A 9 -12.51 -0.86 21.34
CA ASP A 9 -13.74 -1.63 21.55
C ASP A 9 -13.57 -3.05 21.01
N ARG A 10 -12.98 -3.90 21.84
CA ARG A 10 -12.70 -5.30 21.50
C ARG A 10 -13.95 -6.10 21.17
N GLU A 11 -15.07 -5.77 21.75
CA GLU A 11 -16.35 -6.45 21.45
C GLU A 11 -16.85 -6.05 20.05
N ALA A 12 -16.73 -4.76 19.69
CA ALA A 12 -17.08 -4.32 18.35
C ALA A 12 -16.20 -5.01 17.29
N VAL A 13 -14.89 -5.02 17.48
CA VAL A 13 -13.95 -5.70 16.56
C VAL A 13 -14.25 -7.21 16.48
N HIS A 14 -14.54 -7.85 17.59
CA HIS A 14 -14.88 -9.27 17.62
C HIS A 14 -16.20 -9.57 16.85
N ARG A 15 -17.23 -8.74 17.02
CA ARG A 15 -18.49 -8.87 16.26
C ARG A 15 -18.26 -8.75 14.76
N GLU A 16 -17.38 -7.86 14.31
CA GLU A 16 -17.02 -7.73 12.91
C GLU A 16 -16.30 -8.98 12.38
N ALA A 17 -15.31 -9.48 13.13
CA ALA A 17 -14.61 -10.72 12.78
C ALA A 17 -15.58 -11.91 12.67
N GLU A 18 -16.52 -12.04 13.60
CA GLU A 18 -17.55 -13.07 13.53
C GLU A 18 -18.52 -12.87 12.34
N ALA A 19 -18.86 -11.62 12.00
CA ALA A 19 -19.68 -11.32 10.83
C ALA A 19 -18.96 -11.76 9.54
N LEU A 20 -17.66 -11.50 9.43
CA LEU A 20 -16.83 -11.93 8.30
C LEU A 20 -16.74 -13.47 8.21
N ARG A 21 -16.59 -14.17 9.33
CA ARG A 21 -16.58 -15.63 9.37
C ARG A 21 -17.93 -16.20 8.92
N ARG A 22 -19.05 -15.69 9.47
CA ARG A 22 -20.39 -16.11 9.05
C ARG A 22 -20.65 -15.84 7.56
N TRP A 23 -20.23 -14.69 7.04
CA TRP A 23 -20.31 -14.39 5.62
C TRP A 23 -19.56 -15.43 4.80
N HIS A 24 -18.31 -15.71 5.18
CA HIS A 24 -17.45 -16.64 4.47
C HIS A 24 -18.00 -18.08 4.54
N ASP A 25 -18.43 -18.52 5.72
CA ASP A 25 -19.02 -19.86 5.93
C ASP A 25 -20.36 -20.06 5.21
N GLY A 26 -21.01 -18.96 4.84
CA GLY A 26 -22.24 -18.94 4.04
C GLY A 26 -22.04 -19.08 2.54
N LEU A 27 -20.79 -19.09 2.05
CA LEU A 27 -20.49 -19.30 0.64
C LEU A 27 -20.79 -20.76 0.26
N THR A 28 -21.44 -20.94 -0.89
CA THR A 28 -21.85 -22.27 -1.36
C THR A 28 -20.68 -23.09 -1.94
N GLU A 29 -19.67 -22.39 -2.44
CA GLU A 29 -18.43 -22.97 -3.00
C GLU A 29 -17.21 -22.19 -2.50
N PRO A 30 -16.02 -22.81 -2.44
CA PRO A 30 -14.79 -22.08 -2.14
C PRO A 30 -14.53 -20.97 -3.16
N LEU A 31 -14.14 -19.78 -2.69
CA LEU A 31 -13.74 -18.68 -3.55
C LEU A 31 -12.51 -19.05 -4.37
N LYS A 32 -12.56 -18.85 -5.68
CA LYS A 32 -11.42 -18.96 -6.58
C LYS A 32 -10.67 -17.64 -6.61
N VAL A 33 -9.54 -17.59 -5.92
CA VAL A 33 -8.75 -16.37 -5.74
C VAL A 33 -7.53 -16.36 -6.66
N ALA A 34 -7.42 -15.39 -7.56
CA ALA A 34 -6.18 -15.09 -8.27
C ALA A 34 -5.28 -14.27 -7.33
N MET A 35 -4.35 -14.92 -6.65
CA MET A 35 -3.33 -14.21 -5.88
C MET A 35 -2.26 -13.69 -6.84
N VAL A 36 -2.30 -12.38 -7.13
CA VAL A 36 -1.37 -11.77 -8.09
C VAL A 36 -0.08 -11.40 -7.37
N TYR A 37 0.99 -12.13 -7.67
CA TYR A 37 2.29 -12.02 -7.01
C TYR A 37 3.42 -12.45 -7.96
N GLY A 38 4.52 -11.69 -8.00
CA GLY A 38 5.65 -12.00 -8.87
C GLY A 38 6.64 -10.84 -8.97
N GLY A 39 7.56 -10.93 -9.92
CA GLY A 39 8.62 -9.94 -10.14
C GLY A 39 8.23 -8.81 -11.11
N GLY A 40 7.03 -8.26 -11.00
CA GLY A 40 6.50 -7.25 -11.92
C GLY A 40 7.28 -5.94 -11.92
N SER A 41 7.76 -5.50 -10.77
CA SER A 41 8.57 -4.30 -10.59
C SER A 41 10.02 -4.63 -10.24
N GLN A 42 10.90 -3.63 -10.25
CA GLN A 42 12.25 -3.78 -9.70
C GLN A 42 12.19 -4.03 -8.18
N GLU A 43 11.26 -3.39 -7.50
CA GLU A 43 11.05 -3.54 -6.06
C GLU A 43 10.64 -4.96 -5.71
N ASP A 44 9.68 -5.53 -6.43
CA ASP A 44 9.27 -6.93 -6.23
C ASP A 44 10.43 -7.89 -6.48
N ARG A 45 11.24 -7.66 -7.52
CA ARG A 45 12.42 -8.50 -7.81
C ARG A 45 13.45 -8.44 -6.70
N LEU A 46 13.74 -7.24 -6.18
CA LEU A 46 14.65 -7.07 -5.05
C LEU A 46 14.10 -7.73 -3.78
N TYR A 47 12.82 -7.55 -3.50
CA TYR A 47 12.16 -8.20 -2.38
C TYR A 47 12.24 -9.73 -2.49
N LEU A 48 11.91 -10.29 -3.65
CA LEU A 48 11.98 -11.73 -3.89
C LEU A 48 13.41 -12.29 -3.77
N ALA A 49 14.42 -11.51 -4.16
CA ALA A 49 15.82 -11.93 -4.10
C ALA A 49 16.39 -11.93 -2.69
N HIS A 50 15.97 -11.00 -1.83
CA HIS A 50 16.61 -10.77 -0.52
C HIS A 50 15.75 -11.17 0.68
N CYS A 51 14.41 -11.16 0.56
CA CYS A 51 13.54 -11.55 1.67
C CYS A 51 13.45 -13.08 1.77
N PRO A 52 13.74 -13.68 2.93
CA PRO A 52 13.57 -15.10 3.15
C PRO A 52 12.12 -15.56 2.88
N PRO A 53 11.90 -16.73 2.24
CA PRO A 53 10.56 -17.18 1.89
C PRO A 53 9.56 -17.18 3.04
N GLU A 54 9.98 -17.54 4.24
CA GLU A 54 9.15 -17.61 5.45
C GLU A 54 8.68 -16.23 5.95
N GLN A 55 9.39 -15.18 5.60
CA GLN A 55 9.08 -13.79 5.97
C GLN A 55 8.29 -13.05 4.87
N ARG A 56 8.07 -13.68 3.71
CA ARG A 56 7.40 -13.03 2.57
C ARG A 56 5.91 -12.89 2.80
N SER A 57 5.35 -11.84 2.22
CA SER A 57 3.91 -11.58 2.20
C SER A 57 3.13 -12.72 1.56
N ASP A 58 3.64 -13.29 0.44
CA ASP A 58 2.95 -14.39 -0.24
C ASP A 58 2.84 -15.64 0.62
N THR A 59 3.86 -15.99 1.40
CA THR A 59 3.81 -17.14 2.32
C THR A 59 2.75 -16.96 3.40
N THR A 60 2.62 -15.76 3.95
CA THR A 60 1.59 -15.46 4.95
C THR A 60 0.20 -15.45 4.35
N LEU A 61 0.03 -14.86 3.15
CA LEU A 61 -1.24 -14.86 2.43
C LEU A 61 -1.69 -16.27 2.05
N ARG A 62 -0.78 -17.11 1.51
CA ARG A 62 -1.08 -18.52 1.20
C ARG A 62 -1.59 -19.28 2.42
N ARG A 63 -0.93 -19.10 3.58
CA ARG A 63 -1.36 -19.72 4.84
C ARG A 63 -2.77 -19.26 5.21
N SER A 64 -3.06 -17.96 5.14
CA SER A 64 -4.38 -17.44 5.48
C SER A 64 -5.46 -17.86 4.47
N LEU A 65 -5.17 -17.86 3.16
CA LEU A 65 -6.09 -18.37 2.15
C LEU A 65 -6.39 -19.87 2.36
N THR A 66 -5.38 -20.67 2.71
CA THR A 66 -5.57 -22.09 3.08
C THR A 66 -6.41 -22.22 4.36
N GLU A 67 -6.13 -21.42 5.40
CA GLU A 67 -6.88 -21.44 6.66
C GLU A 67 -8.38 -21.14 6.45
N ILE A 68 -8.69 -20.20 5.56
CA ILE A 68 -10.09 -19.88 5.23
C ILE A 68 -10.71 -20.84 4.22
N GLY A 69 -9.97 -21.81 3.66
CA GLY A 69 -10.48 -22.78 2.70
C GLY A 69 -10.73 -22.22 1.30
N ALA A 70 -10.07 -21.13 0.92
CA ALA A 70 -10.16 -20.57 -0.44
C ALA A 70 -9.40 -21.47 -1.45
N ASP A 71 -9.94 -21.60 -2.66
CA ASP A 71 -9.22 -22.17 -3.80
C ASP A 71 -8.41 -21.04 -4.45
N PHE A 72 -7.08 -21.10 -4.39
CA PHE A 72 -6.27 -20.01 -4.91
C PHE A 72 -5.13 -20.49 -5.82
N THR A 73 -4.84 -19.66 -6.80
CA THR A 73 -3.67 -19.82 -7.68
C THR A 73 -2.86 -18.54 -7.66
N VAL A 74 -1.53 -18.69 -7.59
CA VAL A 74 -0.61 -17.56 -7.75
C VAL A 74 -0.40 -17.30 -9.22
N LEU A 75 -0.64 -16.05 -9.61
CA LEU A 75 -0.44 -15.58 -10.98
C LEU A 75 0.68 -14.54 -10.99
N ASP A 76 1.72 -14.78 -11.77
CA ASP A 76 2.77 -13.79 -12.03
C ASP A 76 2.33 -12.89 -13.21
N PRO A 77 2.24 -11.56 -13.04
CA PRO A 77 1.89 -10.67 -14.14
C PRO A 77 2.93 -10.65 -15.27
N CYS A 78 4.12 -11.15 -15.05
CA CYS A 78 5.15 -11.34 -16.11
C CYS A 78 4.88 -12.58 -16.98
N ASP A 79 3.97 -13.47 -16.58
CA ASP A 79 3.60 -14.64 -17.39
C ASP A 79 2.77 -14.20 -18.59
N PRO A 80 3.13 -14.63 -19.83
CA PRO A 80 2.34 -14.33 -21.03
C PRO A 80 0.88 -14.79 -20.97
N GLY A 81 0.58 -15.79 -20.12
CA GLY A 81 -0.77 -16.30 -19.86
C GLY A 81 -1.59 -15.49 -18.86
N PHE A 82 -0.96 -14.56 -18.11
CA PHE A 82 -1.56 -13.86 -16.97
C PHE A 82 -2.96 -13.30 -17.26
N VAL A 83 -3.07 -12.40 -18.23
CA VAL A 83 -4.36 -11.73 -18.55
C VAL A 83 -5.43 -12.73 -18.99
N ARG A 84 -5.03 -13.77 -19.72
CA ARG A 84 -5.95 -14.81 -20.21
C ARG A 84 -6.49 -15.68 -19.08
N SER A 85 -5.70 -15.87 -18.03
CA SER A 85 -6.08 -16.72 -16.89
C SER A 85 -7.04 -16.02 -15.92
N LEU A 86 -7.01 -14.69 -15.83
CA LEU A 86 -7.79 -13.92 -14.85
C LEU A 86 -9.31 -14.22 -14.86
N PRO A 87 -10.01 -14.40 -15.99
CA PRO A 87 -11.46 -14.66 -16.01
C PRO A 87 -11.88 -16.01 -15.38
N ALA A 88 -10.94 -16.89 -15.03
CA ALA A 88 -11.24 -18.15 -14.37
C ALA A 88 -11.43 -18.02 -12.85
N PHE A 89 -11.23 -16.84 -12.29
CA PHE A 89 -11.27 -16.55 -10.85
C PHE A 89 -12.43 -15.64 -10.50
N ASP A 90 -12.94 -15.80 -9.27
CA ASP A 90 -14.04 -14.98 -8.75
C ASP A 90 -13.52 -13.59 -8.29
N ILE A 91 -12.25 -13.53 -7.89
CA ILE A 91 -11.64 -12.33 -7.34
C ILE A 91 -10.12 -12.37 -7.50
N ALA A 92 -9.52 -11.19 -7.71
CA ALA A 92 -8.07 -11.00 -7.67
C ALA A 92 -7.63 -10.40 -6.32
N LEU A 93 -6.57 -10.95 -5.76
CA LEU A 93 -5.87 -10.43 -4.58
C LEU A 93 -4.47 -9.95 -5.00
N PRO A 94 -4.30 -8.67 -5.38
CA PRO A 94 -3.00 -8.10 -5.66
C PRO A 94 -2.12 -8.04 -4.42
N ASN A 95 -0.88 -8.49 -4.55
CA ASN A 95 0.18 -8.36 -3.56
C ASN A 95 1.50 -8.07 -4.27
N LEU A 96 1.50 -6.98 -5.03
CA LEU A 96 2.64 -6.44 -5.77
C LEU A 96 2.98 -5.06 -5.22
N HIS A 97 4.24 -4.67 -5.33
CA HIS A 97 4.73 -3.38 -4.85
C HIS A 97 5.33 -2.57 -6.00
N GLY A 98 5.26 -1.24 -5.86
CA GLY A 98 5.79 -0.32 -6.85
C GLY A 98 5.03 -0.26 -8.17
N PRO A 99 5.69 0.17 -9.26
CA PRO A 99 5.08 0.32 -10.57
C PRO A 99 4.44 -0.96 -11.09
N TYR A 100 3.30 -0.82 -11.78
CA TYR A 100 2.43 -1.87 -12.31
C TYR A 100 1.60 -2.63 -11.27
N GLY A 101 1.98 -2.65 -9.99
CA GLY A 101 1.26 -3.35 -8.93
C GLY A 101 0.28 -2.47 -8.17
N GLU A 102 0.74 -1.28 -7.74
CA GLU A 102 -0.02 -0.40 -6.85
C GLU A 102 -0.30 1.00 -7.43
N ASP A 103 -0.04 1.21 -8.72
CA ASP A 103 -0.14 2.50 -9.40
C ASP A 103 -1.40 2.70 -10.28
N GLY A 104 -2.37 1.84 -10.14
CA GLY A 104 -3.63 1.89 -10.88
C GLY A 104 -3.65 1.10 -12.19
N ARG A 105 -2.50 0.64 -12.72
CA ARG A 105 -2.45 -0.10 -13.98
C ARG A 105 -3.08 -1.48 -13.87
N LEU A 106 -2.70 -2.26 -12.85
CA LEU A 106 -3.30 -3.57 -12.59
C LEU A 106 -4.77 -3.42 -12.21
N GLN A 107 -5.08 -2.44 -11.36
CA GLN A 107 -6.46 -2.13 -10.96
C GLN A 107 -7.33 -1.78 -12.17
N GLY A 108 -6.80 -0.99 -13.11
CA GLY A 108 -7.48 -0.64 -14.35
C GLY A 108 -7.71 -1.84 -15.27
N LEU A 109 -6.77 -2.76 -15.36
CA LEU A 109 -6.92 -4.00 -16.11
C LEU A 109 -8.04 -4.86 -15.51
N LEU A 110 -8.02 -5.08 -14.18
CA LEU A 110 -9.01 -5.88 -13.48
C LEU A 110 -10.42 -5.27 -13.57
N ASP A 111 -10.51 -3.95 -13.40
CA ASP A 111 -11.76 -3.20 -13.53
C ASP A 111 -12.34 -3.31 -14.96
N TYR A 112 -11.50 -3.15 -15.99
CA TYR A 112 -11.89 -3.30 -17.39
C TYR A 112 -12.38 -4.72 -17.71
N LEU A 113 -11.72 -5.74 -17.13
CA LEU A 113 -12.11 -7.15 -17.27
C LEU A 113 -13.32 -7.54 -16.38
N ARG A 114 -13.84 -6.62 -15.57
CA ARG A 114 -14.95 -6.86 -14.62
C ARG A 114 -14.62 -7.93 -13.57
N ILE A 115 -13.37 -8.05 -13.19
CA ILE A 115 -12.92 -8.97 -12.17
C ILE A 115 -12.88 -8.19 -10.84
N PRO A 116 -13.65 -8.59 -9.83
CA PRO A 116 -13.51 -8.03 -8.50
C PRO A 116 -12.06 -8.14 -8.01
N PHE A 117 -11.57 -7.09 -7.36
CA PHE A 117 -10.21 -7.11 -6.83
C PHE A 117 -10.11 -6.43 -5.47
N CYS A 118 -9.23 -6.97 -4.65
CA CYS A 118 -8.95 -6.44 -3.33
C CYS A 118 -8.15 -5.14 -3.42
N GLY A 119 -8.47 -4.18 -2.56
CA GLY A 119 -7.75 -2.91 -2.42
C GLY A 119 -8.40 -1.73 -3.11
N SER A 120 -7.67 -0.64 -3.14
CA SER A 120 -8.14 0.65 -3.67
C SER A 120 -8.31 0.62 -5.19
N GLY A 121 -9.25 1.41 -5.69
CA GLY A 121 -9.50 1.54 -7.12
C GLY A 121 -8.42 2.33 -7.86
N VAL A 122 -8.59 2.46 -9.19
CA VAL A 122 -7.61 3.06 -10.12
C VAL A 122 -7.15 4.44 -9.68
N ALA A 123 -8.08 5.34 -9.39
CA ALA A 123 -7.76 6.74 -9.07
C ALA A 123 -6.96 6.86 -7.77
N ALA A 124 -7.39 6.17 -6.70
CA ALA A 124 -6.70 6.19 -5.42
C ALA A 124 -5.29 5.61 -5.55
N SER A 125 -5.15 4.45 -6.21
CA SER A 125 -3.86 3.81 -6.44
C SER A 125 -2.91 4.72 -7.23
N ALA A 126 -3.38 5.33 -8.33
CA ALA A 126 -2.55 6.20 -9.16
C ALA A 126 -2.08 7.47 -8.42
N VAL A 127 -2.96 8.09 -7.65
CA VAL A 127 -2.59 9.28 -6.88
C VAL A 127 -1.63 8.94 -5.74
N CYS A 128 -1.85 7.82 -5.06
CA CYS A 128 -1.01 7.41 -3.93
C CYS A 128 0.39 6.97 -4.37
N ALA A 129 0.52 6.32 -5.53
CA ALA A 129 1.82 5.88 -6.06
C ALA A 129 2.71 7.05 -6.53
N ASP A 130 2.10 8.18 -6.93
CA ASP A 130 2.82 9.40 -7.30
C ASP A 130 2.93 10.32 -6.07
N LYS A 131 4.14 10.38 -5.48
CA LYS A 131 4.38 11.18 -4.27
C LYS A 131 4.04 12.66 -4.44
N LEU A 132 4.24 13.21 -5.64
CA LEU A 132 3.92 14.62 -5.92
C LEU A 132 2.41 14.85 -5.99
N LEU A 133 1.67 13.98 -6.67
CA LEU A 133 0.20 14.05 -6.70
C LEU A 133 -0.39 13.81 -5.31
N CYS A 134 0.10 12.82 -4.59
CA CYS A 134 -0.32 12.50 -3.21
C CYS A 134 -0.12 13.71 -2.27
N LYS A 135 1.04 14.37 -2.32
CA LYS A 135 1.32 15.58 -1.50
C LYS A 135 0.42 16.76 -1.87
N ARG A 136 0.17 16.97 -3.17
CA ARG A 136 -0.79 18.00 -3.62
C ARG A 136 -2.19 17.71 -3.09
N PHE A 137 -2.58 16.44 -3.12
CA PHE A 137 -3.86 16.01 -2.57
C PHE A 137 -3.93 16.23 -1.05
N MET A 138 -2.90 15.83 -0.29
CA MET A 138 -2.80 16.07 1.16
C MET A 138 -3.06 17.55 1.49
N ARG A 139 -2.41 18.47 0.78
CA ARG A 139 -2.63 19.91 0.96
C ARG A 139 -4.06 20.34 0.64
N SER A 140 -4.67 19.78 -0.41
CA SER A 140 -6.04 20.14 -0.82
C SER A 140 -7.10 19.79 0.22
N VAL A 141 -6.84 18.73 1.03
CA VAL A 141 -7.74 18.29 2.10
C VAL A 141 -7.29 18.75 3.50
N GLY A 142 -6.31 19.67 3.56
CA GLY A 142 -5.84 20.27 4.81
C GLY A 142 -5.04 19.33 5.71
N VAL A 143 -4.45 18.26 5.15
CA VAL A 143 -3.55 17.37 5.89
C VAL A 143 -2.12 17.89 5.75
N PRO A 144 -1.44 18.20 6.88
CA PRO A 144 -0.06 18.65 6.85
C PRO A 144 0.86 17.61 6.23
N THR A 145 1.75 18.06 5.36
CA THR A 145 2.81 17.27 4.73
C THR A 145 4.05 18.16 4.61
N PRO A 146 5.28 17.63 4.71
CA PRO A 146 6.49 18.43 4.61
C PRO A 146 6.52 19.26 3.32
N ASP A 147 7.08 20.44 3.36
CA ASP A 147 7.28 21.28 2.18
C ASP A 147 8.21 20.63 1.18
N TRP A 148 8.03 20.90 -0.12
CA TRP A 148 8.81 20.27 -1.16
C TRP A 148 9.08 21.17 -2.36
N GLN A 149 10.11 20.82 -3.11
CA GLN A 149 10.42 21.27 -4.46
C GLN A 149 10.47 20.05 -5.39
N VAL A 150 10.33 20.30 -6.69
CA VAL A 150 10.44 19.26 -7.72
C VAL A 150 11.65 19.61 -8.57
N TRP A 151 12.48 18.58 -8.83
CA TRP A 151 13.67 18.75 -9.64
C TRP A 151 13.69 17.80 -10.84
N TRP A 152 14.29 18.25 -11.92
CA TRP A 152 14.64 17.47 -13.13
C TRP A 152 15.95 17.98 -13.72
N PRO A 153 16.71 17.23 -14.55
CA PRO A 153 17.97 17.65 -15.13
C PRO A 153 17.85 18.98 -15.88
N GLY A 154 18.81 19.87 -15.62
CA GLY A 154 18.84 21.22 -16.18
C GLY A 154 18.12 22.29 -15.36
N GLN A 155 17.38 21.94 -14.33
CA GLN A 155 16.81 22.90 -13.39
C GLN A 155 17.84 23.30 -12.34
N LYS A 156 17.93 24.62 -12.08
CA LYS A 156 18.68 25.11 -10.91
C LYS A 156 17.95 24.73 -9.64
N THR A 157 18.66 24.08 -8.74
CA THR A 157 18.15 23.75 -7.41
C THR A 157 18.90 24.59 -6.40
N GLU A 158 18.17 25.35 -5.60
CA GLU A 158 18.76 26.10 -4.49
C GLU A 158 18.67 25.26 -3.22
N TRP A 159 19.79 25.20 -2.51
CA TRP A 159 19.84 24.59 -1.18
C TRP A 159 18.99 25.41 -0.20
N PRO A 160 17.98 24.83 0.46
CA PRO A 160 17.09 25.59 1.34
C PRO A 160 17.71 25.97 2.70
N GLY A 161 19.00 25.68 2.92
CA GLY A 161 19.69 25.95 4.17
C GLY A 161 19.33 25.02 5.33
N ARG A 162 18.64 23.92 5.04
CA ARG A 162 18.19 22.90 6.01
C ARG A 162 18.20 21.51 5.39
N PRO A 163 18.26 20.44 6.21
CA PRO A 163 18.23 19.07 5.69
C PRO A 163 16.99 18.79 4.84
N VAL A 164 17.18 18.04 3.75
CA VAL A 164 16.13 17.62 2.85
C VAL A 164 16.25 16.14 2.51
N MET A 165 15.15 15.55 2.09
CA MET A 165 15.09 14.20 1.54
C MET A 165 14.93 14.31 0.01
N ALA A 166 15.93 13.85 -0.74
CA ALA A 166 15.82 13.66 -2.18
C ALA A 166 15.27 12.26 -2.45
N LYS A 167 14.20 12.15 -3.25
CA LYS A 167 13.56 10.87 -3.54
C LYS A 167 12.88 10.86 -4.91
N PRO A 168 12.84 9.70 -5.61
CA PRO A 168 12.05 9.55 -6.82
C PRO A 168 10.57 9.86 -6.56
N VAL A 169 9.88 10.44 -7.53
CA VAL A 169 8.43 10.69 -7.41
C VAL A 169 7.66 9.38 -7.44
N LEU A 170 8.04 8.45 -8.33
CA LEU A 170 7.48 7.11 -8.41
C LEU A 170 8.39 6.10 -7.69
N GLY A 171 7.83 4.96 -7.32
CA GLY A 171 8.56 3.91 -6.60
C GLY A 171 8.38 3.97 -5.08
N GLY A 172 8.80 2.89 -4.42
CA GLY A 172 8.65 2.67 -2.98
C GLY A 172 9.92 2.10 -2.33
N SER A 173 9.75 1.43 -1.19
CA SER A 173 10.82 0.71 -0.45
C SER A 173 12.09 1.51 -0.20
N SER A 174 12.00 2.84 -0.17
CA SER A 174 13.13 3.79 0.01
C SER A 174 14.23 3.69 -1.08
N VAL A 175 13.98 3.03 -2.21
CA VAL A 175 14.92 2.96 -3.33
C VAL A 175 15.09 4.37 -3.92
N GLY A 176 16.33 4.79 -4.15
CA GLY A 176 16.65 6.11 -4.68
C GLY A 176 16.49 7.27 -3.70
N MET A 177 16.24 7.00 -2.41
CA MET A 177 16.11 8.04 -1.38
C MET A 177 17.47 8.39 -0.77
N SER A 178 17.68 9.68 -0.50
CA SER A 178 18.89 10.18 0.17
C SER A 178 18.53 11.31 1.14
N LEU A 179 19.03 11.20 2.38
CA LEU A 179 19.04 12.32 3.32
C LEU A 179 20.20 13.23 2.98
N VAL A 180 19.91 14.48 2.64
CA VAL A 180 20.88 15.51 2.27
C VAL A 180 20.99 16.50 3.42
N GLN A 181 22.16 16.56 4.07
CA GLN A 181 22.40 17.41 5.22
C GLN A 181 23.24 18.65 4.89
N ASP A 182 23.88 18.66 3.73
CA ASP A 182 24.68 19.79 3.25
C ASP A 182 24.53 19.99 1.73
N VAL A 183 24.94 21.16 1.25
CA VAL A 183 24.81 21.54 -0.15
C VAL A 183 25.66 20.71 -1.11
N ALA A 184 26.78 20.17 -0.65
CA ALA A 184 27.68 19.39 -1.52
C ALA A 184 27.08 18.03 -1.86
N ALA A 185 26.26 17.47 -0.97
CA ALA A 185 25.57 16.20 -1.18
C ALA A 185 24.31 16.33 -2.04
N LEU A 186 23.81 17.56 -2.30
CA LEU A 186 22.52 17.76 -2.98
C LEU A 186 22.53 17.21 -4.41
N VAL A 187 23.47 17.64 -5.24
CA VAL A 187 23.49 17.22 -6.67
C VAL A 187 23.67 15.71 -6.82
N PRO A 188 24.62 15.04 -6.14
CA PRO A 188 24.73 13.58 -6.17
C PRO A 188 23.44 12.84 -5.78
N ALA A 189 22.72 13.34 -4.75
CA ALA A 189 21.46 12.75 -4.30
C ALA A 189 20.35 12.91 -5.35
N LEU A 190 20.28 14.07 -6.02
CA LEU A 190 19.31 14.32 -7.10
C LEU A 190 19.56 13.40 -8.30
N GLU A 191 20.84 13.26 -8.70
CA GLU A 191 21.24 12.38 -9.81
C GLU A 191 20.96 10.90 -9.50
N TYR A 192 21.20 10.49 -8.26
CA TYR A 192 20.88 9.13 -7.82
C TYR A 192 19.36 8.86 -7.85
N ALA A 193 18.54 9.77 -7.30
CA ALA A 193 17.09 9.63 -7.33
C ALA A 193 16.55 9.63 -8.78
N TRP A 194 17.09 10.50 -9.64
CA TRP A 194 16.75 10.54 -11.07
C TRP A 194 17.12 9.25 -11.82
N ALA A 195 18.25 8.63 -11.49
CA ALA A 195 18.66 7.37 -12.11
C ALA A 195 17.72 6.22 -11.76
N CYS A 196 17.06 6.28 -10.58
CA CYS A 196 16.06 5.28 -10.17
C CYS A 196 14.69 5.47 -10.84
N ASP A 197 14.27 6.73 -11.04
CA ASP A 197 13.03 7.09 -11.75
C ASP A 197 13.25 8.40 -12.54
N PRO A 198 13.40 8.33 -13.87
CA PRO A 198 13.67 9.50 -14.71
C PRO A 198 12.40 10.31 -15.03
N SER A 199 11.44 10.37 -14.14
CA SER A 199 10.28 11.26 -14.26
C SER A 199 10.54 12.61 -13.60
N HIS A 200 10.65 12.63 -12.29
CA HIS A 200 10.95 13.81 -11.46
C HIS A 200 11.57 13.36 -10.14
N VAL A 201 12.31 14.28 -9.50
CA VAL A 201 12.83 14.08 -8.14
C VAL A 201 12.10 15.03 -7.20
N LEU A 202 11.59 14.48 -6.11
CA LEU A 202 11.01 15.24 -5.01
C LEU A 202 12.11 15.59 -4.02
N VAL A 203 12.29 16.90 -3.76
CA VAL A 203 13.19 17.42 -2.73
C VAL A 203 12.32 17.93 -1.59
N GLU A 204 12.18 17.12 -0.56
CA GLU A 204 11.25 17.33 0.55
C GLU A 204 12.00 17.78 1.80
N GLU A 205 11.43 18.70 2.56
CA GLU A 205 11.96 19.05 3.88
C GLU A 205 12.08 17.82 4.77
N TYR A 206 13.26 17.60 5.36
CA TYR A 206 13.42 16.53 6.33
C TYR A 206 12.86 16.95 7.68
N VAL A 207 11.72 16.39 8.04
CA VAL A 207 11.07 16.64 9.33
C VAL A 207 11.62 15.66 10.36
N VAL A 208 12.28 16.21 11.38
CA VAL A 208 12.75 15.40 12.52
C VAL A 208 11.59 15.08 13.45
N GLY A 209 11.42 13.80 13.75
CA GLY A 209 10.34 13.35 14.63
C GLY A 209 10.24 11.83 14.73
N LEU A 210 9.16 11.38 15.37
CA LEU A 210 8.84 9.97 15.52
C LEU A 210 8.11 9.46 14.25
N PRO A 211 8.65 8.48 13.52
CA PRO A 211 7.92 7.83 12.44
C PRO A 211 6.77 7.01 13.00
N VAL A 212 5.56 7.27 12.49
CA VAL A 212 4.34 6.59 12.92
C VAL A 212 3.53 6.16 11.71
N THR A 213 3.02 4.95 11.74
CA THR A 213 2.14 4.42 10.69
C THR A 213 0.74 4.13 11.23
N VAL A 214 -0.28 4.37 10.40
CA VAL A 214 -1.69 4.12 10.72
C VAL A 214 -2.29 3.21 9.65
N GLY A 215 -2.66 1.99 10.04
CA GLY A 215 -3.43 1.09 9.19
C GLY A 215 -4.92 1.41 9.26
N VAL A 216 -5.60 1.32 8.12
CA VAL A 216 -7.06 1.41 8.02
C VAL A 216 -7.56 0.19 7.26
N LEU A 217 -8.56 -0.49 7.83
CA LEU A 217 -9.20 -1.67 7.23
C LEU A 217 -10.70 -1.43 7.14
N GLN A 218 -11.28 -1.69 5.97
CA GLN A 218 -12.72 -1.65 5.80
C GLN A 218 -13.34 -2.97 6.25
N LEU A 219 -14.26 -2.88 7.21
CA LEU A 219 -15.03 -3.99 7.75
C LEU A 219 -16.49 -3.87 7.29
N PRO A 220 -17.32 -4.90 7.46
CA PRO A 220 -18.72 -4.89 7.02
C PRO A 220 -19.52 -3.68 7.49
N SER A 221 -19.34 -3.23 8.73
CA SER A 221 -20.10 -2.11 9.27
C SER A 221 -19.38 -0.75 9.22
N GLY A 222 -18.07 -0.70 8.93
CA GLY A 222 -17.35 0.57 8.96
C GLY A 222 -15.83 0.45 8.74
N LEU A 223 -15.13 1.51 9.10
CA LEU A 223 -13.67 1.58 9.02
C LEU A 223 -13.04 1.31 10.38
N LEU A 224 -12.22 0.29 10.47
CA LEU A 224 -11.36 0.06 11.63
C LEU A 224 -10.03 0.77 11.42
N VAL A 225 -9.73 1.75 12.27
CA VAL A 225 -8.43 2.41 12.30
C VAL A 225 -7.58 1.70 13.35
N PHE A 226 -6.48 1.10 12.93
CA PHE A 226 -5.59 0.38 13.85
C PHE A 226 -4.91 1.32 14.84
N PRO A 227 -4.47 0.82 16.00
CA PRO A 227 -3.59 1.57 16.88
C PRO A 227 -2.39 2.09 16.10
N PRO A 228 -2.05 3.39 16.18
CA PRO A 228 -0.85 3.92 15.53
C PRO A 228 0.39 3.16 16.00
N LEU A 229 1.27 2.84 15.07
CA LEU A 229 2.51 2.10 15.34
C LEU A 229 3.70 3.02 15.17
N ALA A 230 4.57 3.07 16.17
CA ALA A 230 5.89 3.68 16.06
C ALA A 230 6.87 2.69 15.45
N THR A 231 7.72 3.20 14.56
CA THR A 231 8.81 2.45 13.95
C THR A 231 10.12 3.03 14.44
N GLU A 232 10.88 2.26 15.20
CA GLU A 232 12.19 2.66 15.70
C GLU A 232 13.27 1.81 15.03
N ALA A 233 14.20 2.48 14.34
CA ALA A 233 15.39 1.84 13.80
C ALA A 233 16.41 1.69 14.93
N ILE A 234 16.77 0.46 15.28
CA ILE A 234 17.79 0.21 16.30
C ILE A 234 19.17 0.29 15.61
N GLY A 235 19.88 1.41 15.86
CA GLY A 235 21.27 1.59 15.39
C GLY A 235 21.45 2.26 14.04
N ALA A 236 20.40 2.83 13.42
CA ALA A 236 20.50 3.64 12.21
C ALA A 236 19.90 5.05 12.43
N GLU A 237 20.53 6.08 11.87
CA GLU A 237 20.01 7.45 11.90
C GLU A 237 18.77 7.64 10.99
N PHE A 238 18.56 6.71 10.05
CA PHE A 238 17.50 6.77 9.05
C PHE A 238 17.01 5.36 8.65
N TYR A 239 15.72 5.21 8.44
CA TYR A 239 15.08 3.98 7.96
C TYR A 239 15.13 3.92 6.44
N ASP A 240 16.26 3.50 5.88
CA ASP A 240 16.49 3.36 4.44
C ASP A 240 16.08 1.99 3.88
N ALA A 241 16.35 1.78 2.58
CA ALA A 241 16.05 0.53 1.90
C ALA A 241 16.88 -0.64 2.46
N GLU A 242 18.12 -0.40 2.91
CA GLU A 242 18.98 -1.42 3.50
C GLU A 242 18.46 -1.82 4.89
N ALA A 243 18.01 -0.87 5.71
CA ALA A 243 17.43 -1.14 7.01
C ALA A 243 16.11 -1.92 6.92
N LYS A 244 15.36 -1.76 5.82
CA LYS A 244 14.10 -2.51 5.57
C LYS A 244 14.33 -3.99 5.20
N VAL A 245 15.50 -4.33 4.66
CA VAL A 245 15.82 -5.66 4.13
C VAL A 245 16.96 -6.34 4.90
N ASP A 246 17.56 -5.65 5.89
CA ASP A 246 18.72 -6.17 6.58
C ASP A 246 18.41 -7.36 7.47
N THR A 247 18.57 -8.55 6.89
CA THR A 247 18.52 -9.84 7.59
C THR A 247 19.80 -10.14 8.37
N ASN A 248 20.82 -9.28 8.30
CA ASN A 248 22.14 -9.50 8.90
C ASN A 248 22.33 -8.79 10.26
N GLY A 249 21.27 -8.28 10.87
CA GLY A 249 21.30 -7.79 12.25
C GLY A 249 21.89 -6.39 12.46
N ARG A 250 22.03 -5.58 11.40
CA ARG A 250 22.50 -4.18 11.50
C ARG A 250 21.40 -3.17 11.78
N GLY A 251 20.13 -3.59 11.73
CA GLY A 251 19.00 -2.71 11.94
C GLY A 251 17.75 -3.50 12.32
N ALA A 252 17.70 -4.05 13.55
CA ALA A 252 16.43 -4.55 14.04
C ALA A 252 15.43 -3.37 14.09
N VAL A 253 14.36 -3.45 13.31
CA VAL A 253 13.28 -2.49 13.37
C VAL A 253 12.29 -2.96 14.42
N SER A 254 12.08 -2.16 15.44
CA SER A 254 11.02 -2.39 16.41
C SER A 254 9.74 -1.69 15.95
N VAL A 255 8.66 -2.46 15.85
CA VAL A 255 7.33 -1.94 15.55
C VAL A 255 6.45 -2.16 16.78
N THR A 256 6.08 -1.07 17.44
CA THR A 256 5.28 -1.11 18.67
C THR A 256 4.11 -0.14 18.62
N ALA A 257 3.10 -0.35 19.46
CA ALA A 257 2.04 0.65 19.63
C ALA A 257 2.66 1.99 20.06
N ALA A 258 2.38 3.06 19.33
CA ALA A 258 2.91 4.38 19.62
C ALA A 258 2.28 4.94 20.90
N ASP A 259 3.10 5.32 21.86
CA ASP A 259 2.67 6.05 23.05
C ASP A 259 2.53 7.54 22.71
N LEU A 260 1.32 7.98 22.40
CA LEU A 260 1.01 9.33 21.93
C LEU A 260 0.01 10.01 22.86
N PRO A 261 0.18 11.31 23.14
CA PRO A 261 -0.84 12.10 23.80
C PRO A 261 -2.20 11.99 23.08
N ALA A 262 -3.29 12.00 23.82
CA ALA A 262 -4.63 11.79 23.27
C ALA A 262 -4.98 12.77 22.14
N ALA A 263 -4.59 14.03 22.25
CA ALA A 263 -4.81 15.05 21.22
C ALA A 263 -4.06 14.72 19.91
N VAL A 264 -2.78 14.34 20.01
CA VAL A 264 -1.96 13.95 18.87
C VAL A 264 -2.54 12.72 18.17
N ARG A 265 -2.96 11.72 18.93
CA ARG A 265 -3.61 10.52 18.40
C ARG A 265 -4.92 10.87 17.66
N THR A 266 -5.73 11.75 18.22
CA THR A 266 -6.98 12.20 17.60
C THR A 266 -6.73 12.91 16.28
N ASP A 267 -5.75 13.81 16.21
CA ASP A 267 -5.37 14.51 14.98
C ASP A 267 -4.83 13.54 13.94
N LEU A 268 -3.99 12.60 14.35
CA LEU A 268 -3.42 11.59 13.46
C LEU A 268 -4.52 10.73 12.79
N ILE A 269 -5.48 10.22 13.60
CA ILE A 269 -6.61 9.43 13.10
C ILE A 269 -7.49 10.29 12.18
N ARG A 270 -7.76 11.54 12.53
CA ARG A 270 -8.52 12.48 11.72
C ARG A 270 -7.86 12.69 10.35
N HIS A 271 -6.53 12.88 10.31
CA HIS A 271 -5.78 13.03 9.08
C HIS A 271 -5.79 11.75 8.23
N ALA A 272 -5.59 10.58 8.85
CA ALA A 272 -5.66 9.30 8.16
C ALA A 272 -7.03 9.07 7.50
N LEU A 273 -8.12 9.36 8.22
CA LEU A 273 -9.48 9.25 7.69
C LEU A 273 -9.79 10.29 6.62
N ALA A 274 -9.25 11.50 6.71
CA ALA A 274 -9.39 12.54 5.68
C ALA A 274 -8.74 12.07 4.37
N LEU A 275 -7.54 11.46 4.45
CA LEU A 275 -6.86 10.90 3.29
C LEU A 275 -7.60 9.69 2.73
N TRP A 276 -7.99 8.73 3.58
CA TRP A 276 -8.77 7.56 3.16
C TRP A 276 -10.03 7.94 2.39
N ASN A 277 -10.87 8.79 2.99
CA ASN A 277 -12.14 9.18 2.39
C ASN A 277 -11.96 10.04 1.13
N GLY A 278 -11.03 10.99 1.18
CA GLY A 278 -10.83 11.93 0.09
C GLY A 278 -10.19 11.30 -1.15
N LEU A 279 -9.27 10.36 -0.97
CA LEU A 279 -8.66 9.58 -2.05
C LEU A 279 -9.62 8.50 -2.60
N GLY A 280 -10.64 8.12 -1.83
CA GLY A 280 -11.51 7.00 -2.17
C GLY A 280 -10.80 5.65 -2.02
N CYS A 281 -10.01 5.49 -0.97
CA CYS A 281 -9.39 4.21 -0.64
C CYS A 281 -10.46 3.14 -0.39
N GLY A 282 -10.12 1.88 -0.67
CA GLY A 282 -11.00 0.72 -0.45
C GLY A 282 -10.21 -0.47 0.11
N GLY A 283 -10.91 -1.36 0.82
CA GLY A 283 -10.34 -2.55 1.41
C GLY A 283 -9.40 -2.24 2.56
N TRP A 284 -8.15 -1.92 2.24
CA TRP A 284 -7.13 -1.58 3.26
C TRP A 284 -6.14 -0.55 2.72
N ALA A 285 -5.54 0.21 3.63
CA ALA A 285 -4.41 1.10 3.33
C ALA A 285 -3.58 1.36 4.58
N ARG A 286 -2.35 1.83 4.38
CA ARG A 286 -1.44 2.31 5.42
C ARG A 286 -1.04 3.74 5.10
N ILE A 287 -1.13 4.60 6.09
CA ILE A 287 -0.75 6.01 5.99
C ILE A 287 0.47 6.22 6.90
N ASP A 288 1.54 6.72 6.33
CA ASP A 288 2.80 6.95 7.03
C ASP A 288 2.96 8.43 7.38
N PHE A 289 3.34 8.68 8.62
CA PHE A 289 3.50 10.01 9.21
C PHE A 289 4.85 10.16 9.90
N VAL A 290 5.25 11.40 10.13
CA VAL A 290 6.25 11.77 11.11
C VAL A 290 5.63 12.76 12.10
N ILE A 291 5.82 12.52 13.41
CA ILE A 291 5.30 13.37 14.48
C ILE A 291 6.47 14.15 15.08
N THR A 292 6.42 15.47 14.97
CA THR A 292 7.46 16.34 15.51
C THR A 292 7.50 16.29 17.05
N GLY A 293 8.60 16.80 17.64
CA GLY A 293 8.71 16.95 19.11
C GLY A 293 7.64 17.86 19.71
N THR A 294 6.94 18.67 18.91
CA THR A 294 5.81 19.50 19.35
C THR A 294 4.46 18.79 19.23
N GLY A 295 4.44 17.53 18.75
CA GLY A 295 3.23 16.74 18.55
C GLY A 295 2.49 16.98 17.24
N GLN A 296 3.07 17.74 16.29
CA GLN A 296 2.48 17.99 14.99
C GLN A 296 2.71 16.80 14.05
N PRO A 297 1.67 16.10 13.54
CA PRO A 297 1.82 15.05 12.54
C PRO A 297 1.93 15.66 11.13
N TYR A 298 2.88 15.12 10.35
CA TYR A 298 3.03 15.37 8.92
C TYR A 298 2.87 14.06 8.16
N ALA A 299 1.94 13.98 7.20
CA ALA A 299 1.76 12.83 6.35
C ALA A 299 2.86 12.76 5.29
N LEU A 300 3.45 11.59 5.12
CA LEU A 300 4.52 11.33 4.16
C LEU A 300 3.99 10.67 2.89
N GLU A 301 3.23 9.60 3.04
CA GLU A 301 2.68 8.79 1.94
C GLU A 301 1.44 8.01 2.36
N VAL A 302 0.69 7.53 1.36
CA VAL A 302 -0.43 6.61 1.53
C VAL A 302 -0.15 5.36 0.70
N ASN A 303 -0.07 4.20 1.36
CA ASN A 303 0.13 2.92 0.71
C ASN A 303 -1.21 2.21 0.54
N THR A 304 -1.62 1.98 -0.71
CA THR A 304 -2.90 1.32 -1.05
C THR A 304 -2.80 -0.20 -1.13
N THR A 305 -1.59 -0.75 -1.11
CA THR A 305 -1.30 -2.19 -1.06
C THR A 305 -0.21 -2.45 -0.02
N PRO A 306 -0.46 -2.18 1.27
CA PRO A 306 0.55 -2.40 2.30
C PRO A 306 0.93 -3.87 2.40
N GLY A 307 2.21 -4.12 2.70
CA GLY A 307 2.74 -5.47 2.84
C GLY A 307 1.96 -6.33 3.84
N MET A 308 1.79 -7.59 3.50
CA MET A 308 0.96 -8.56 4.22
C MET A 308 1.78 -9.72 4.84
N SER A 309 3.09 -9.52 5.06
CA SER A 309 3.86 -10.48 5.86
C SER A 309 3.41 -10.45 7.33
N ALA A 310 3.68 -11.53 8.06
CA ALA A 310 3.26 -11.65 9.45
C ALA A 310 3.81 -10.52 10.36
N GLU A 311 4.98 -10.00 10.02
CA GLU A 311 5.69 -8.95 10.77
C GLU A 311 5.49 -7.55 10.17
N SER A 312 4.69 -7.43 9.09
CA SER A 312 4.39 -6.13 8.49
C SER A 312 3.63 -5.24 9.47
N ASN A 313 3.87 -3.93 9.37
CA ASN A 313 3.17 -2.94 10.20
C ASN A 313 1.65 -3.12 10.13
N PHE A 314 1.12 -3.49 8.97
CA PHE A 314 -0.32 -3.70 8.82
C PHE A 314 -0.81 -4.92 9.60
N ALA A 315 -0.11 -6.06 9.52
CA ALA A 315 -0.45 -7.27 10.25
C ALA A 315 -0.29 -7.10 11.77
N VAL A 316 0.78 -6.42 12.21
CA VAL A 316 0.99 -6.07 13.64
C VAL A 316 -0.16 -5.19 14.14
N GLY A 317 -0.53 -4.14 13.39
CA GLY A 317 -1.65 -3.25 13.75
C GLY A 317 -2.98 -3.98 13.86
N ALA A 318 -3.27 -4.89 12.93
CA ALA A 318 -4.46 -5.74 12.96
C ALA A 318 -4.49 -6.65 14.18
N GLY A 319 -3.36 -7.30 14.51
CA GLY A 319 -3.21 -8.13 15.71
C GLY A 319 -3.43 -7.34 16.99
N LEU A 320 -2.87 -6.13 17.10
CA LEU A 320 -3.12 -5.22 18.21
C LEU A 320 -4.58 -4.78 18.29
N ALA A 321 -5.29 -4.70 17.18
CA ALA A 321 -6.74 -4.46 17.15
C ALA A 321 -7.56 -5.71 17.48
N GLY A 322 -6.98 -6.91 17.52
CA GLY A 322 -7.64 -8.16 17.89
C GLY A 322 -8.13 -8.99 16.71
N LEU A 323 -7.65 -8.70 15.50
CA LEU A 323 -7.91 -9.48 14.31
C LEU A 323 -6.77 -10.47 14.03
N SER A 324 -7.10 -11.69 13.61
CA SER A 324 -6.12 -12.60 13.01
C SER A 324 -5.81 -12.16 11.57
N HIS A 325 -4.69 -12.64 11.02
CA HIS A 325 -4.36 -12.38 9.62
C HIS A 325 -5.43 -12.95 8.66
N ALA A 326 -6.01 -14.10 9.00
CA ALA A 326 -7.11 -14.68 8.25
C ALA A 326 -8.39 -13.81 8.30
N ASP A 327 -8.68 -13.14 9.41
CA ASP A 327 -9.80 -12.18 9.51
C ASP A 327 -9.55 -10.96 8.62
N VAL A 328 -8.30 -10.47 8.54
CA VAL A 328 -7.92 -9.41 7.60
C VAL A 328 -8.14 -9.86 6.16
N VAL A 329 -7.71 -11.07 5.79
CA VAL A 329 -7.92 -11.61 4.43
C VAL A 329 -9.42 -11.73 4.14
N ARG A 330 -10.24 -12.25 5.07
CA ARG A 330 -11.70 -12.27 4.90
C ARG A 330 -12.28 -10.87 4.68
N ALA A 331 -11.79 -9.86 5.42
CA ALA A 331 -12.28 -8.49 5.32
C ALA A 331 -12.01 -7.90 3.92
N ILE A 332 -10.81 -8.06 3.39
CA ILE A 332 -10.45 -7.51 2.07
C ILE A 332 -11.16 -8.25 0.93
N LEU A 333 -11.38 -9.57 1.06
CA LEU A 333 -12.18 -10.34 0.12
C LEU A 333 -13.67 -9.93 0.18
N HIS A 334 -14.22 -9.80 1.38
CA HIS A 334 -15.60 -9.36 1.59
C HIS A 334 -15.84 -7.99 0.98
N GLU A 335 -14.97 -7.03 1.27
CA GLU A 335 -15.11 -5.67 0.76
C GLU A 335 -15.11 -5.66 -0.79
N ALA A 336 -14.17 -6.35 -1.41
CA ALA A 336 -14.04 -6.38 -2.86
C ALA A 336 -15.26 -7.03 -3.54
N LEU A 337 -15.83 -8.10 -2.96
CA LEU A 337 -16.99 -8.81 -3.50
C LEU A 337 -18.32 -8.09 -3.23
N THR A 338 -18.39 -7.25 -2.20
CA THR A 338 -19.59 -6.47 -1.85
C THR A 338 -19.55 -5.03 -2.34
N ARG A 339 -18.43 -4.57 -2.85
CA ARG A 339 -18.27 -3.26 -3.48
C ARG A 339 -19.23 -3.15 -4.66
N ARG A 340 -19.96 -2.05 -4.74
CA ARG A 340 -20.85 -1.81 -5.89
C ARG A 340 -20.03 -1.79 -7.18
N PRO A 341 -20.38 -2.59 -8.19
CA PRO A 341 -19.74 -2.51 -9.49
C PRO A 341 -20.00 -1.13 -10.11
N TYR A 342 -19.09 -0.71 -10.97
CA TYR A 342 -19.27 0.52 -11.73
C TYR A 342 -20.47 0.37 -12.68
N ASP A 343 -21.49 1.21 -12.51
CA ASP A 343 -22.80 1.05 -13.16
C ASP A 343 -22.85 1.43 -14.66
N VAL A 344 -21.74 1.85 -15.25
CA VAL A 344 -21.72 2.14 -16.69
C VAL A 344 -21.70 0.83 -17.48
N PRO A 345 -22.72 0.54 -18.32
CA PRO A 345 -22.71 -0.63 -19.17
C PRO A 345 -21.65 -0.47 -20.26
N LEU A 346 -20.41 -0.87 -19.96
CA LEU A 346 -19.44 -1.07 -21.01
C LEU A 346 -19.79 -2.36 -21.77
N PRO A 347 -19.64 -2.40 -23.10
CA PRO A 347 -19.82 -3.64 -23.83
C PRO A 347 -18.85 -4.67 -23.24
N THR A 348 -19.38 -5.77 -22.74
CA THR A 348 -18.56 -6.89 -22.27
C THR A 348 -17.71 -7.32 -23.45
N PRO A 349 -16.34 -7.28 -23.38
CA PRO A 349 -15.56 -7.85 -24.45
C PRO A 349 -15.97 -9.32 -24.56
N ALA A 350 -16.42 -9.74 -25.72
CA ALA A 350 -16.67 -11.14 -25.99
C ALA A 350 -15.32 -11.87 -25.99
N LEU A 351 -14.83 -12.26 -24.81
CA LEU A 351 -13.68 -13.15 -24.63
C LEU A 351 -14.06 -14.56 -25.08
N GLY A 352 -14.47 -14.74 -26.36
CA GLY A 352 -14.94 -16.05 -26.78
C GLY A 352 -15.11 -16.26 -28.28
N ALA A 353 -14.93 -15.25 -29.10
CA ALA A 353 -14.81 -15.44 -30.54
C ALA A 353 -13.33 -15.21 -30.92
N ALA A 354 -12.59 -16.26 -31.14
CA ALA A 354 -11.39 -16.17 -31.93
C ALA A 354 -11.78 -15.49 -33.25
N ALA A 355 -11.44 -14.22 -33.40
CA ALA A 355 -11.47 -13.62 -34.73
C ALA A 355 -10.50 -14.44 -35.58
N GLU A 356 -11.05 -15.23 -36.48
CA GLU A 356 -10.28 -15.72 -37.62
C GLU A 356 -9.71 -14.47 -38.28
N VAL A 357 -8.43 -14.21 -38.04
CA VAL A 357 -7.68 -13.28 -38.88
C VAL A 357 -7.57 -13.95 -40.22
N GLY A 358 -8.50 -13.59 -41.10
CA GLY A 358 -8.45 -14.02 -42.46
C GLY A 358 -7.10 -13.60 -43.07
N GLU A 359 -6.30 -14.57 -43.44
CA GLU A 359 -5.20 -14.39 -44.39
C GLU A 359 -5.80 -13.81 -45.66
N THR A 360 -5.64 -12.52 -45.85
CA THR A 360 -5.71 -11.97 -47.23
C THR A 360 -4.32 -12.07 -47.84
N ALA A 361 -4.16 -13.13 -48.62
CA ALA A 361 -3.11 -13.23 -49.62
C ALA A 361 -3.26 -12.08 -50.66
N ALA A 362 -2.19 -11.36 -50.92
CA ALA A 362 -1.66 -10.95 -52.23
C ALA A 362 -0.38 -10.13 -52.03
#